data_22d37a1081aa3d58b296e5c385def7b9
#
_entry.id   22d37a1081aa3d58b296e5c385def7b9
#
_cell.length_a   1.000
_cell.length_b   1.000
_cell.length_c   1.000
_cell.angle_alpha   90.00
_cell.angle_beta   90.00
_cell.angle_gamma   90.00
#
_symmetry.space_group_name_H-M   'P 1'
#
loop_
_entity.id
_entity.type
_entity.pdbx_description
1 polymer ?
#
loop_
_entity_poly.entity_id
_entity_poly.type
_entity_poly.pdbx_seq_one_letter_code
_entity_poly.pdbx_strand_id
1 'polypeptide(L)'
;MGFRMRKSMKIAPGVRLNVSKRGIGASAGVGGVRYCAHSSGRRTVSARSGVPGVYYQKSVGGGRSRTTGRPAATQPPPAAPKPGLFAPKGEKELYKAVKAQDIQAIKGVGVYFADFRLPSYSIAGLMMLSSEAAEAERLLSEAFATGDDPAADKFISTYLFTELELSLAPGVTAELPINRDAIGLALAELKQEDGDLDGAISVVEQLEPTTYAAVSLAELYAQTGRWDDVVELTEGVKNEDDAAALLCVFRGQAFREQGFHDAAHEALKEALRSRSRAAPIRHMALAERAQNYIAQGKKGMARKDLERILAEDSDYEGLHEQLATLM
;
A
#
# COMPACT_ATOMS: atom_id res chain seq x y z
N MET A 1 -0.94 14.33 9.49
CA MET A 1 -0.67 14.08 8.05
C MET A 1 -1.78 13.20 7.52
N GLY A 2 -2.52 13.63 6.51
CA GLY A 2 -3.64 12.85 5.98
C GLY A 2 -3.16 11.85 4.95
N PHE A 3 -3.45 10.56 5.15
CA PHE A 3 -3.21 9.51 4.17
C PHE A 3 -4.01 9.76 2.89
N ARG A 4 -3.41 9.47 1.75
CA ARG A 4 -4.08 9.58 0.45
C ARG A 4 -4.17 8.20 -0.18
N MET A 5 -5.32 7.56 -0.05
CA MET A 5 -5.59 6.32 -0.78
C MET A 5 -5.64 6.55 -2.29
N ARG A 6 -4.95 5.68 -3.03
CA ARG A 6 -5.16 5.51 -4.47
C ARG A 6 -6.17 4.40 -4.66
N LYS A 7 -7.29 4.72 -5.31
CA LYS A 7 -8.31 3.73 -5.63
C LYS A 7 -7.92 2.98 -6.89
N SER A 8 -7.64 1.68 -6.76
CA SER A 8 -7.53 0.77 -7.91
C SER A 8 -8.80 -0.07 -7.99
N MET A 9 -9.54 0.05 -9.08
CA MET A 9 -10.76 -0.74 -9.33
C MET A 9 -10.50 -1.74 -10.47
N LYS A 10 -10.77 -3.01 -10.22
CA LYS A 10 -10.79 -4.03 -11.27
C LYS A 10 -12.10 -3.95 -12.03
N ILE A 11 -12.04 -3.64 -13.33
CA ILE A 11 -13.23 -3.49 -14.18
C ILE A 11 -13.62 -4.82 -14.82
N ALA A 12 -12.64 -5.71 -15.06
CA ALA A 12 -12.85 -7.03 -15.64
C ALA A 12 -11.69 -7.96 -15.25
N PRO A 13 -11.79 -9.28 -15.46
CA PRO A 13 -10.65 -10.19 -15.26
C PRO A 13 -9.42 -9.68 -16.02
N GLY A 14 -8.33 -9.38 -15.27
CA GLY A 14 -7.09 -8.85 -15.83
C GLY A 14 -7.04 -7.34 -16.09
N VAL A 15 -8.14 -6.57 -15.93
CA VAL A 15 -8.19 -5.14 -16.20
C VAL A 15 -8.40 -4.35 -14.89
N ARG A 16 -7.51 -3.41 -14.59
CA ARG A 16 -7.60 -2.50 -13.43
C ARG A 16 -7.61 -1.05 -13.89
N LEU A 17 -8.40 -0.23 -13.21
CA LEU A 17 -8.40 1.22 -13.34
C LEU A 17 -7.78 1.82 -12.09
N ASN A 18 -6.72 2.59 -12.27
CA ASN A 18 -6.06 3.32 -11.19
C ASN A 18 -6.44 4.80 -11.29
N VAL A 19 -7.11 5.32 -10.26
CA VAL A 19 -7.50 6.72 -10.22
C VAL A 19 -6.67 7.43 -9.16
N SER A 20 -5.93 8.46 -9.57
CA SER A 20 -5.15 9.31 -8.68
C SER A 20 -5.41 10.79 -8.99
N LYS A 21 -5.08 11.70 -8.09
CA LYS A 21 -5.16 13.16 -8.35
C LYS A 21 -4.31 13.63 -9.54
N ARG A 22 -3.34 12.81 -10.01
CA ARG A 22 -2.43 13.13 -11.13
C ARG A 22 -2.85 12.50 -12.46
N GLY A 23 -3.97 11.75 -12.50
CA GLY A 23 -4.49 11.15 -13.73
C GLY A 23 -5.08 9.77 -13.53
N ILE A 24 -5.69 9.26 -14.59
CA ILE A 24 -6.31 7.95 -14.67
C ILE A 24 -5.37 7.03 -15.44
N GLY A 25 -5.02 5.88 -14.86
CA GLY A 25 -4.26 4.83 -15.52
C GLY A 25 -5.12 3.57 -15.66
N ALA A 26 -5.04 2.90 -16.79
CA ALA A 26 -5.63 1.59 -16.98
C ALA A 26 -4.51 0.55 -17.13
N SER A 27 -4.65 -0.58 -16.48
CA SER A 27 -3.74 -1.71 -16.65
C SER A 27 -4.54 -2.97 -17.03
N ALA A 28 -4.02 -3.72 -17.99
CA ALA A 28 -4.54 -5.02 -18.39
C ALA A 28 -3.40 -6.04 -18.33
N GLY A 29 -3.65 -7.21 -17.74
CA GLY A 29 -2.64 -8.26 -17.65
C GLY A 29 -3.25 -9.66 -17.61
N VAL A 30 -2.57 -10.59 -18.29
CA VAL A 30 -2.92 -12.01 -18.34
C VAL A 30 -1.62 -12.82 -18.30
N GLY A 31 -1.60 -13.91 -17.51
CA GLY A 31 -0.50 -14.86 -17.52
C GLY A 31 0.87 -14.31 -17.13
N GLY A 32 0.92 -13.36 -16.15
CA GLY A 32 2.19 -12.79 -15.67
C GLY A 32 2.73 -11.61 -16.50
N VAL A 33 2.03 -11.20 -17.56
CA VAL A 33 2.36 -10.01 -18.36
C VAL A 33 1.31 -8.93 -18.08
N ARG A 34 1.74 -7.73 -17.70
CA ARG A 34 0.87 -6.56 -17.44
C ARG A 34 1.23 -5.42 -18.40
N TYR A 35 0.21 -4.87 -19.03
CA TYR A 35 0.30 -3.65 -19.82
C TYR A 35 -0.38 -2.51 -19.07
N CYS A 36 0.31 -1.40 -18.89
CA CYS A 36 -0.20 -0.21 -18.23
C CYS A 36 -0.17 0.98 -19.19
N ALA A 37 -1.27 1.71 -19.29
CA ALA A 37 -1.37 2.99 -19.99
C ALA A 37 -1.85 4.06 -19.03
N HIS A 38 -1.16 5.20 -19.00
CA HIS A 38 -1.49 6.35 -18.15
C HIS A 38 -1.96 7.53 -19.00
N SER A 39 -2.89 8.34 -18.49
CA SER A 39 -3.41 9.52 -19.16
C SER A 39 -2.32 10.56 -19.53
N SER A 40 -1.13 10.48 -18.89
CA SER A 40 0.05 11.26 -19.27
C SER A 40 0.80 10.75 -20.52
N GLY A 41 0.25 9.76 -21.24
CA GLY A 41 0.87 9.17 -22.44
C GLY A 41 1.94 8.11 -22.16
N ARG A 42 2.27 7.82 -20.90
CA ARG A 42 3.24 6.79 -20.51
C ARG A 42 2.63 5.41 -20.65
N ARG A 43 3.34 4.51 -21.36
CA ARG A 43 2.94 3.11 -21.55
C ARG A 43 4.05 2.21 -21.07
N THR A 44 3.74 1.20 -20.26
CA THR A 44 4.72 0.24 -19.75
C THR A 44 4.18 -1.18 -19.91
N VAL A 45 5.07 -2.10 -20.23
CA VAL A 45 4.82 -3.54 -20.22
C VAL A 45 5.71 -4.16 -19.16
N SER A 46 5.13 -4.88 -18.23
CA SER A 46 5.87 -5.67 -17.25
C SER A 46 5.55 -7.15 -17.41
N ALA A 47 6.57 -8.00 -17.31
CA ALA A 47 6.43 -9.44 -17.34
C ALA A 47 7.07 -10.04 -16.09
N ARG A 48 6.37 -10.97 -15.42
CA ARG A 48 6.94 -11.78 -14.34
C ARG A 48 7.88 -12.83 -14.92
N SER A 49 9.13 -12.85 -14.48
CA SER A 49 9.97 -14.04 -14.65
C SER A 49 9.54 -15.07 -13.60
N GLY A 50 9.59 -16.36 -13.90
CA GLY A 50 9.18 -17.43 -12.97
C GLY A 50 9.96 -17.50 -11.65
N VAL A 51 10.73 -16.47 -11.30
CA VAL A 51 11.51 -16.34 -10.06
C VAL A 51 10.83 -15.29 -9.17
N PRO A 52 10.50 -15.59 -7.90
CA PRO A 52 9.92 -14.62 -6.96
C PRO A 52 10.81 -13.38 -6.85
N GLY A 53 10.20 -12.20 -7.03
CA GLY A 53 10.90 -10.90 -6.89
C GLY A 53 11.57 -10.35 -8.15
N VAL A 54 11.58 -11.06 -9.28
CA VAL A 54 12.19 -10.60 -10.54
C VAL A 54 11.13 -10.19 -11.55
N TYR A 55 11.13 -8.88 -11.90
CA TYR A 55 10.22 -8.30 -12.92
C TYR A 55 11.04 -7.74 -14.08
N TYR A 56 10.59 -7.99 -15.29
CA TYR A 56 11.08 -7.29 -16.47
C TYR A 56 10.10 -6.18 -16.83
N GLN A 57 10.54 -4.93 -16.80
CA GLN A 57 9.71 -3.78 -17.16
C GLN A 57 10.34 -3.03 -18.34
N LYS A 58 9.57 -2.82 -19.40
CA LYS A 58 9.97 -2.05 -20.58
C LYS A 58 8.96 -0.91 -20.81
N SER A 59 9.46 0.33 -20.87
CA SER A 59 8.67 1.46 -21.34
C SER A 59 8.47 1.36 -22.84
N VAL A 60 7.21 1.37 -23.29
CA VAL A 60 6.85 1.41 -24.70
C VAL A 60 6.40 2.84 -25.03
N GLY A 61 7.35 3.69 -25.39
CA GLY A 61 7.10 5.06 -25.80
C GLY A 61 7.60 5.34 -27.21
N GLY A 62 6.70 5.79 -28.06
CA GLY A 62 6.79 6.41 -29.33
C GLY A 62 8.11 6.38 -30.14
N GLY A 63 8.23 5.40 -31.02
CA GLY A 63 9.19 5.38 -32.09
C GLY A 63 8.69 4.40 -33.15
N ARG A 64 8.34 4.89 -34.34
CA ARG A 64 7.99 4.07 -35.50
C ARG A 64 9.17 3.18 -35.85
N SER A 65 9.03 1.87 -35.68
CA SER A 65 9.82 0.88 -36.42
C SER A 65 8.88 -0.19 -36.94
N ARG A 66 8.78 -0.28 -38.26
CA ARG A 66 8.15 -1.37 -38.97
C ARG A 66 9.03 -2.59 -38.87
N THR A 67 8.50 -3.66 -38.31
CA THR A 67 8.95 -5.03 -38.68
C THR A 67 7.76 -5.93 -38.75
N THR A 68 7.55 -6.46 -39.94
CA THR A 68 6.56 -7.44 -40.31
C THR A 68 6.95 -8.80 -39.73
N GLY A 69 6.22 -9.24 -38.74
CA GLY A 69 6.24 -10.59 -38.22
C GLY A 69 4.82 -10.97 -37.82
N ARG A 70 4.26 -11.96 -38.53
CA ARG A 70 2.93 -12.52 -38.26
C ARG A 70 2.87 -13.01 -36.82
N PRO A 71 1.94 -12.52 -35.98
CA PRO A 71 1.82 -13.02 -34.62
C PRO A 71 1.31 -14.46 -34.66
N ALA A 72 2.02 -15.37 -33.99
CA ALA A 72 1.47 -16.68 -33.67
C ALA A 72 0.17 -16.46 -32.88
N ALA A 73 -0.87 -17.20 -33.23
CA ALA A 73 -2.18 -17.15 -32.61
C ALA A 73 -2.00 -17.42 -31.08
N THR A 74 -2.11 -16.38 -30.28
CA THR A 74 -2.14 -16.50 -28.84
C THR A 74 -3.45 -17.18 -28.47
N GLN A 75 -3.39 -18.35 -27.88
CA GLN A 75 -4.57 -18.99 -27.30
C GLN A 75 -5.26 -18.00 -26.35
N PRO A 76 -6.60 -17.88 -26.45
CA PRO A 76 -7.32 -17.03 -25.49
C PRO A 76 -7.02 -17.53 -24.09
N PRO A 77 -6.85 -16.59 -23.12
CA PRO A 77 -6.60 -16.97 -21.72
C PRO A 77 -7.71 -17.89 -21.23
N PRO A 78 -7.41 -18.89 -20.39
CA PRO A 78 -8.42 -19.78 -19.83
C PRO A 78 -9.52 -18.93 -19.20
N ALA A 79 -10.77 -19.23 -19.53
CA ALA A 79 -11.92 -18.51 -19.00
C ALA A 79 -11.86 -18.57 -17.46
N ALA A 80 -12.10 -17.41 -16.79
CA ALA A 80 -12.15 -17.36 -15.33
C ALA A 80 -13.11 -18.45 -14.81
N PRO A 81 -12.72 -19.20 -13.78
CA PRO A 81 -13.56 -20.27 -13.23
C PRO A 81 -14.93 -19.71 -12.84
N LYS A 82 -15.97 -20.50 -13.03
CA LYS A 82 -17.35 -20.17 -12.68
C LYS A 82 -17.90 -21.25 -11.76
N PRO A 83 -18.82 -20.90 -10.83
CA PRO A 83 -19.51 -21.90 -10.00
C PRO A 83 -20.14 -22.99 -10.84
N GLY A 84 -19.91 -24.24 -10.48
CA GLY A 84 -20.50 -25.41 -11.15
C GLY A 84 -22.02 -25.48 -11.00
N LEU A 85 -22.66 -26.33 -11.76
CA LEU A 85 -24.12 -26.50 -11.72
C LEU A 85 -24.61 -26.89 -10.31
N PHE A 86 -23.84 -27.68 -9.59
CA PHE A 86 -24.14 -28.17 -8.22
C PHE A 86 -23.47 -27.34 -7.12
N ALA A 87 -22.85 -26.20 -7.43
CA ALA A 87 -22.28 -25.33 -6.41
C ALA A 87 -23.36 -24.83 -5.43
N PRO A 88 -23.01 -24.60 -4.15
CA PRO A 88 -23.91 -24.04 -3.15
C PRO A 88 -24.60 -22.75 -3.64
N LYS A 89 -25.79 -22.48 -3.14
CA LYS A 89 -26.54 -21.26 -3.52
C LYS A 89 -25.77 -20.00 -3.16
N GLY A 90 -25.19 -19.94 -1.94
CA GLY A 90 -24.36 -18.81 -1.48
C GLY A 90 -23.17 -18.56 -2.39
N GLU A 91 -22.47 -19.60 -2.87
CA GLU A 91 -21.36 -19.49 -3.81
C GLU A 91 -21.77 -18.84 -5.15
N LYS A 92 -22.91 -19.26 -5.70
CA LYS A 92 -23.46 -18.71 -6.95
C LYS A 92 -23.89 -17.26 -6.78
N GLU A 93 -24.55 -16.93 -5.69
CA GLU A 93 -25.01 -15.58 -5.39
C GLU A 93 -23.84 -14.64 -5.14
N LEU A 94 -22.83 -15.07 -4.37
CA LEU A 94 -21.63 -14.28 -4.12
C LEU A 94 -20.84 -14.05 -5.43
N TYR A 95 -20.65 -15.10 -6.24
CA TYR A 95 -19.99 -14.97 -7.53
C TYR A 95 -20.71 -13.95 -8.45
N LYS A 96 -22.04 -14.02 -8.51
CA LYS A 96 -22.87 -13.09 -9.31
C LYS A 96 -22.74 -11.64 -8.79
N ALA A 97 -22.82 -11.46 -7.47
CA ALA A 97 -22.73 -10.17 -6.82
C ALA A 97 -21.33 -9.53 -7.01
N VAL A 98 -20.26 -10.29 -6.81
CA VAL A 98 -18.87 -9.84 -7.03
C VAL A 98 -18.63 -9.47 -8.49
N LYS A 99 -19.14 -10.28 -9.42
CA LYS A 99 -19.05 -9.99 -10.86
C LYS A 99 -19.79 -8.72 -11.25
N ALA A 100 -20.94 -8.47 -10.64
CA ALA A 100 -21.75 -7.26 -10.86
C ALA A 100 -21.18 -6.05 -10.09
N GLN A 101 -20.22 -6.26 -9.16
CA GLN A 101 -19.73 -5.24 -8.23
C GLN A 101 -20.85 -4.65 -7.35
N ASP A 102 -21.86 -5.45 -7.06
CA ASP A 102 -22.99 -5.08 -6.22
C ASP A 102 -22.66 -5.32 -4.76
N ILE A 103 -22.20 -4.27 -4.08
CA ILE A 103 -21.75 -4.34 -2.68
C ILE A 103 -22.90 -4.76 -1.77
N GLN A 104 -24.13 -4.29 -2.00
CA GLN A 104 -25.28 -4.64 -1.16
C GLN A 104 -25.63 -6.12 -1.31
N ALA A 105 -25.57 -6.65 -2.53
CA ALA A 105 -25.77 -8.08 -2.75
C ALA A 105 -24.64 -8.92 -2.12
N ILE A 106 -23.37 -8.47 -2.19
CA ILE A 106 -22.23 -9.13 -1.53
C ILE A 106 -22.46 -9.19 -0.02
N LYS A 107 -22.80 -8.07 0.63
CA LYS A 107 -23.13 -8.00 2.06
C LYS A 107 -24.29 -8.94 2.40
N GLY A 108 -25.34 -8.93 1.60
CA GLY A 108 -26.50 -9.80 1.78
C GLY A 108 -26.14 -11.27 1.81
N VAL A 109 -25.21 -11.71 0.96
CA VAL A 109 -24.74 -13.11 1.01
C VAL A 109 -24.11 -13.45 2.36
N GLY A 110 -23.27 -12.59 2.92
CA GLY A 110 -22.66 -12.79 4.25
C GLY A 110 -23.69 -12.84 5.38
N VAL A 111 -24.83 -12.15 5.24
CA VAL A 111 -25.93 -12.19 6.21
C VAL A 111 -26.72 -13.50 6.12
N TYR A 112 -27.05 -13.94 4.89
CA TYR A 112 -27.96 -15.08 4.67
C TYR A 112 -27.24 -16.44 4.63
N PHE A 113 -25.95 -16.45 4.35
CA PHE A 113 -25.16 -17.69 4.21
C PHE A 113 -23.90 -17.62 5.10
N ALA A 114 -24.00 -18.20 6.30
CA ALA A 114 -22.92 -18.13 7.30
C ALA A 114 -21.56 -18.63 6.77
N ASP A 115 -21.55 -19.68 5.95
CA ASP A 115 -20.33 -20.24 5.34
C ASP A 115 -19.65 -19.28 4.36
N PHE A 116 -20.34 -18.23 3.91
CA PHE A 116 -19.83 -17.20 3.01
C PHE A 116 -19.64 -15.85 3.69
N ARG A 117 -19.76 -15.77 5.01
CA ARG A 117 -19.62 -14.51 5.76
C ARG A 117 -18.22 -13.93 5.61
N LEU A 118 -17.20 -14.74 5.87
CA LEU A 118 -15.80 -14.30 5.76
C LEU A 118 -15.47 -13.74 4.37
N PRO A 119 -15.67 -14.46 3.24
CA PRO A 119 -15.36 -13.90 1.94
C PRO A 119 -16.24 -12.71 1.57
N SER A 120 -17.53 -12.72 1.94
CA SER A 120 -18.44 -11.59 1.64
C SER A 120 -18.03 -10.32 2.36
N TYR A 121 -17.76 -10.39 3.65
CA TYR A 121 -17.41 -9.22 4.46
C TYR A 121 -16.01 -8.68 4.13
N SER A 122 -15.05 -9.57 3.87
CA SER A 122 -13.73 -9.19 3.39
C SER A 122 -13.81 -8.41 2.07
N ILE A 123 -14.55 -8.95 1.10
CA ILE A 123 -14.70 -8.30 -0.22
C ILE A 123 -15.47 -6.98 -0.09
N ALA A 124 -16.63 -6.98 0.58
CA ALA A 124 -17.46 -5.79 0.71
C ALA A 124 -16.73 -4.67 1.48
N GLY A 125 -16.11 -5.00 2.62
CA GLY A 125 -15.34 -4.03 3.41
C GLY A 125 -14.21 -3.39 2.60
N LEU A 126 -13.40 -4.19 1.91
CA LEU A 126 -12.33 -3.68 1.05
C LEU A 126 -12.85 -2.83 -0.13
N MET A 127 -14.04 -3.14 -0.66
CA MET A 127 -14.67 -2.31 -1.71
C MET A 127 -15.19 -0.97 -1.18
N MET A 128 -15.52 -0.88 0.11
CA MET A 128 -16.12 0.29 0.74
C MET A 128 -15.12 1.25 1.39
N LEU A 129 -13.84 0.91 1.49
CA LEU A 129 -12.81 1.68 2.19
C LEU A 129 -12.85 3.20 1.95
N SER A 130 -13.18 3.64 0.74
CA SER A 130 -13.17 5.07 0.37
C SER A 130 -14.56 5.70 0.29
N SER A 131 -15.64 4.93 0.45
CA SER A 131 -17.00 5.40 0.23
C SER A 131 -17.86 5.41 1.49
N GLU A 132 -17.69 4.42 2.35
CA GLU A 132 -18.48 4.21 3.56
C GLU A 132 -17.55 3.62 4.66
N ALA A 133 -16.62 4.46 5.19
CA ALA A 133 -15.56 4.05 6.10
C ALA A 133 -16.09 3.29 7.34
N ALA A 134 -17.12 3.81 8.01
CA ALA A 134 -17.69 3.17 9.21
C ALA A 134 -18.26 1.77 8.93
N GLU A 135 -18.91 1.59 7.78
CA GLU A 135 -19.44 0.27 7.41
C GLU A 135 -18.30 -0.67 6.94
N ALA A 136 -17.29 -0.13 6.25
CA ALA A 136 -16.09 -0.89 5.90
C ALA A 136 -15.39 -1.42 7.16
N GLU A 137 -15.18 -0.54 8.15
CA GLU A 137 -14.58 -0.91 9.44
C GLU A 137 -15.36 -2.02 10.14
N ARG A 138 -16.70 -1.89 10.21
CA ARG A 138 -17.55 -2.91 10.81
C ARG A 138 -17.38 -4.28 10.12
N LEU A 139 -17.45 -4.30 8.78
CA LEU A 139 -17.34 -5.54 8.01
C LEU A 139 -15.95 -6.17 8.12
N LEU A 140 -14.90 -5.36 8.03
CA LEU A 140 -13.52 -5.84 8.16
C LEU A 140 -13.22 -6.31 9.60
N SER A 141 -13.78 -5.62 10.62
CA SER A 141 -13.67 -6.05 12.01
C SER A 141 -14.30 -7.42 12.23
N GLU A 142 -15.50 -7.65 11.69
CA GLU A 142 -16.17 -8.96 11.79
C GLU A 142 -15.38 -10.06 11.04
N ALA A 143 -14.83 -9.73 9.85
CA ALA A 143 -14.01 -10.68 9.11
C ALA A 143 -12.68 -10.98 9.84
N PHE A 144 -12.02 -9.96 10.39
CA PHE A 144 -10.76 -10.09 11.12
C PHE A 144 -10.89 -10.86 12.42
N ALA A 145 -12.01 -10.68 13.13
CA ALA A 145 -12.31 -11.33 14.40
C ALA A 145 -12.49 -12.86 14.28
N THR A 146 -12.73 -13.40 13.07
CA THR A 146 -12.81 -14.86 12.88
C THR A 146 -11.46 -15.55 13.15
N GLY A 147 -10.35 -14.85 13.02
CA GLY A 147 -9.01 -15.42 13.09
C GLY A 147 -8.58 -16.15 11.81
N ASP A 148 -9.50 -16.41 10.89
CA ASP A 148 -9.24 -17.13 9.66
C ASP A 148 -8.56 -16.25 8.61
N ASP A 149 -7.76 -16.87 7.73
CA ASP A 149 -7.17 -16.17 6.59
C ASP A 149 -8.12 -16.24 5.38
N PRO A 150 -8.64 -15.10 4.90
CA PRO A 150 -9.48 -15.07 3.70
C PRO A 150 -8.82 -15.67 2.45
N ALA A 151 -7.49 -15.64 2.35
CA ALA A 151 -6.79 -16.24 1.22
C ALA A 151 -6.93 -17.79 1.20
N ALA A 152 -7.14 -18.41 2.36
CA ALA A 152 -7.43 -19.82 2.49
C ALA A 152 -8.89 -20.20 2.18
N ASP A 153 -9.79 -19.19 2.12
CA ASP A 153 -11.19 -19.43 1.79
C ASP A 153 -11.33 -19.94 0.35
N LYS A 154 -12.18 -20.95 0.19
CA LYS A 154 -12.38 -21.62 -1.11
C LYS A 154 -12.92 -20.67 -2.19
N PHE A 155 -13.81 -19.75 -1.83
CA PHE A 155 -14.37 -18.79 -2.77
C PHE A 155 -13.29 -17.80 -3.24
N ILE A 156 -12.55 -17.21 -2.30
CA ILE A 156 -11.49 -16.26 -2.60
C ILE A 156 -10.38 -16.92 -3.42
N SER A 157 -9.87 -18.06 -2.97
CA SER A 157 -8.80 -18.78 -3.66
C SER A 157 -9.19 -19.28 -5.06
N THR A 158 -10.48 -19.58 -5.28
CA THR A 158 -10.96 -20.09 -6.58
C THR A 158 -11.31 -18.97 -7.56
N TYR A 159 -11.92 -17.88 -7.10
CA TYR A 159 -12.53 -16.88 -7.99
C TYR A 159 -11.85 -15.51 -7.99
N LEU A 160 -11.03 -15.20 -6.98
CA LEU A 160 -10.44 -13.87 -6.79
C LEU A 160 -8.91 -13.91 -6.91
N PHE A 161 -8.41 -13.89 -8.13
CA PHE A 161 -6.97 -13.73 -8.41
C PHE A 161 -6.61 -12.24 -8.50
N THR A 162 -6.85 -11.50 -7.41
CA THR A 162 -6.58 -10.06 -7.39
C THR A 162 -5.63 -9.70 -6.26
N GLU A 163 -4.71 -8.80 -6.54
CA GLU A 163 -3.89 -8.14 -5.52
C GLU A 163 -4.50 -6.77 -5.23
N LEU A 164 -4.51 -6.41 -3.96
CA LEU A 164 -4.91 -5.10 -3.46
C LEU A 164 -3.68 -4.20 -3.44
N GLU A 165 -3.83 -2.97 -3.92
CA GLU A 165 -2.83 -1.92 -3.74
C GLU A 165 -3.25 -1.09 -2.52
N LEU A 166 -2.59 -1.29 -1.38
CA LEU A 166 -2.76 -0.48 -0.16
C LEU A 166 -1.62 0.52 -0.06
N SER A 167 -1.95 1.80 0.00
CA SER A 167 -0.97 2.87 0.22
C SER A 167 -0.79 3.05 1.72
N LEU A 168 0.27 2.50 2.28
CA LEU A 168 0.55 2.53 3.73
C LEU A 168 1.17 3.86 4.17
N ALA A 169 2.00 4.45 3.30
CA ALA A 169 2.63 5.74 3.56
C ALA A 169 2.99 6.42 2.22
N PRO A 170 3.32 7.73 2.20
CA PRO A 170 3.83 8.39 1.01
C PRO A 170 5.08 7.70 0.46
N GLY A 171 4.95 7.03 -0.67
CA GLY A 171 6.03 6.28 -1.32
C GLY A 171 6.06 4.79 -1.00
N VAL A 172 5.24 4.29 -0.07
CA VAL A 172 5.12 2.86 0.25
C VAL A 172 3.72 2.37 -0.12
N THR A 173 3.65 1.43 -1.05
CA THR A 173 2.41 0.76 -1.47
C THR A 173 2.61 -0.74 -1.35
N ALA A 174 1.77 -1.40 -0.58
CA ALA A 174 1.72 -2.85 -0.48
C ALA A 174 0.84 -3.42 -1.60
N GLU A 175 1.33 -4.43 -2.30
CA GLU A 175 0.53 -5.26 -3.20
C GLU A 175 0.29 -6.60 -2.51
N LEU A 176 -0.93 -6.82 -2.01
CA LEU A 176 -1.29 -7.99 -1.22
C LEU A 176 -2.48 -8.73 -1.83
N PRO A 177 -2.53 -10.07 -1.75
CA PRO A 177 -3.77 -10.80 -2.00
C PRO A 177 -4.83 -10.41 -0.96
N ILE A 178 -6.08 -10.85 -1.17
CA ILE A 178 -7.12 -10.71 -0.14
C ILE A 178 -6.82 -11.75 0.95
N ASN A 179 -5.94 -11.41 1.87
CA ASN A 179 -5.53 -12.23 3.01
C ASN A 179 -5.78 -11.48 4.34
N ARG A 180 -5.43 -12.12 5.45
CA ARG A 180 -5.58 -11.54 6.77
C ARG A 180 -4.78 -10.24 6.93
N ASP A 181 -3.56 -10.17 6.38
CA ASP A 181 -2.72 -8.97 6.46
C ASP A 181 -3.34 -7.80 5.71
N ALA A 182 -3.87 -8.02 4.51
CA ALA A 182 -4.53 -6.97 3.73
C ALA A 182 -5.77 -6.41 4.45
N ILE A 183 -6.56 -7.30 5.11
CA ILE A 183 -7.72 -6.89 5.91
C ILE A 183 -7.26 -6.12 7.15
N GLY A 184 -6.27 -6.63 7.87
CA GLY A 184 -5.77 -6.00 9.09
C GLY A 184 -5.15 -4.64 8.83
N LEU A 185 -4.32 -4.49 7.79
CA LEU A 185 -3.76 -3.19 7.42
C LEU A 185 -4.83 -2.17 6.99
N ALA A 186 -5.83 -2.62 6.21
CA ALA A 186 -6.95 -1.75 5.83
C ALA A 186 -7.81 -1.35 7.04
N LEU A 187 -8.04 -2.27 7.98
CA LEU A 187 -8.78 -2.01 9.22
C LEU A 187 -8.01 -1.05 10.14
N ALA A 188 -6.70 -1.24 10.25
CA ALA A 188 -5.85 -0.35 11.06
C ALA A 188 -5.85 1.09 10.51
N GLU A 189 -5.84 1.26 9.18
CA GLU A 189 -5.95 2.58 8.55
C GLU A 189 -7.29 3.25 8.88
N LEU A 190 -8.41 2.53 8.79
CA LEU A 190 -9.73 3.06 9.14
C LEU A 190 -9.79 3.49 10.62
N LYS A 191 -9.27 2.67 11.52
CA LYS A 191 -9.19 2.99 12.95
C LYS A 191 -8.31 4.21 13.24
N GLN A 192 -7.19 4.32 12.54
CA GLN A 192 -6.27 5.46 12.65
C GLN A 192 -6.95 6.75 12.16
N GLU A 193 -7.70 6.69 11.04
CA GLU A 193 -8.48 7.84 10.54
C GLU A 193 -9.58 8.27 11.52
N ASP A 194 -10.21 7.33 12.23
CA ASP A 194 -11.22 7.59 13.27
C ASP A 194 -10.60 8.02 14.62
N GLY A 195 -9.28 7.95 14.75
CA GLY A 195 -8.53 8.30 15.96
C GLY A 195 -8.40 7.18 16.99
N ASP A 196 -8.86 5.97 16.70
CA ASP A 196 -8.68 4.76 17.53
C ASP A 196 -7.28 4.17 17.31
N LEU A 197 -6.25 4.90 17.77
CA LEU A 197 -4.85 4.49 17.59
C LEU A 197 -4.52 3.19 18.32
N ASP A 198 -5.05 2.99 19.53
CA ASP A 198 -4.83 1.77 20.30
C ASP A 198 -5.47 0.55 19.63
N GLY A 199 -6.67 0.72 19.09
CA GLY A 199 -7.33 -0.30 18.29
C GLY A 199 -6.57 -0.62 16.99
N ALA A 200 -6.03 0.40 16.32
CA ALA A 200 -5.19 0.21 15.14
C ALA A 200 -3.92 -0.60 15.46
N ILE A 201 -3.21 -0.23 16.54
CA ILE A 201 -2.03 -0.94 17.05
C ILE A 201 -2.37 -2.39 17.33
N SER A 202 -3.45 -2.63 18.10
CA SER A 202 -3.87 -3.98 18.46
C SER A 202 -4.19 -4.87 17.26
N VAL A 203 -4.70 -4.30 16.18
CA VAL A 203 -4.93 -5.04 14.92
C VAL A 203 -3.63 -5.40 14.24
N VAL A 204 -2.69 -4.44 14.08
CA VAL A 204 -1.45 -4.69 13.35
C VAL A 204 -0.51 -5.62 14.11
N GLU A 205 -0.48 -5.56 15.45
CA GLU A 205 0.30 -6.48 16.30
C GLU A 205 -0.13 -7.95 16.16
N GLN A 206 -1.33 -8.23 15.61
CA GLN A 206 -1.82 -9.59 15.33
C GLN A 206 -1.49 -10.09 13.93
N LEU A 207 -0.86 -9.27 13.08
CA LEU A 207 -0.50 -9.64 11.72
C LEU A 207 0.84 -10.39 11.68
N GLU A 208 1.10 -11.04 10.56
CA GLU A 208 2.42 -11.61 10.30
C GLU A 208 3.49 -10.49 10.29
N PRO A 209 4.70 -10.74 10.84
CA PRO A 209 5.76 -9.73 10.96
C PRO A 209 6.40 -9.44 9.59
N THR A 210 5.69 -8.72 8.76
CA THR A 210 6.15 -8.26 7.44
C THR A 210 6.67 -6.83 7.51
N THR A 211 7.47 -6.41 6.51
CA THR A 211 7.94 -5.02 6.41
C THR A 211 6.77 -4.03 6.32
N TYR A 212 5.65 -4.43 5.73
CA TYR A 212 4.46 -3.58 5.63
C TYR A 212 3.74 -3.42 6.98
N ALA A 213 3.61 -4.50 7.75
CA ALA A 213 3.09 -4.44 9.12
C ALA A 213 4.01 -3.58 10.00
N ALA A 214 5.33 -3.73 9.87
CA ALA A 214 6.29 -2.92 10.59
C ALA A 214 6.20 -1.42 10.25
N VAL A 215 5.96 -1.04 8.98
CA VAL A 215 5.75 0.37 8.59
C VAL A 215 4.49 0.94 9.27
N SER A 216 3.37 0.21 9.24
CA SER A 216 2.14 0.63 9.89
C SER A 216 2.31 0.78 11.41
N LEU A 217 2.95 -0.21 12.08
CA LEU A 217 3.23 -0.14 13.51
C LEU A 217 4.18 1.01 13.87
N ALA A 218 5.26 1.22 13.11
CA ALA A 218 6.21 2.30 13.37
C ALA A 218 5.53 3.67 13.32
N GLU A 219 4.60 3.87 12.38
CA GLU A 219 3.84 5.10 12.30
C GLU A 219 2.88 5.27 13.48
N LEU A 220 2.12 4.22 13.84
CA LEU A 220 1.20 4.23 14.96
C LEU A 220 1.92 4.44 16.30
N TYR A 221 3.06 3.78 16.51
CA TYR A 221 3.89 3.99 17.69
C TYR A 221 4.45 5.42 17.74
N ALA A 222 4.87 5.98 16.60
CA ALA A 222 5.33 7.36 16.52
C ALA A 222 4.21 8.36 16.86
N GLN A 223 2.99 8.12 16.38
CA GLN A 223 1.82 8.97 16.68
C GLN A 223 1.41 8.91 18.16
N THR A 224 1.63 7.78 18.82
CA THR A 224 1.34 7.58 20.25
C THR A 224 2.54 7.90 21.16
N GLY A 225 3.67 8.32 20.59
CA GLY A 225 4.90 8.66 21.35
C GLY A 225 5.61 7.44 21.94
N ARG A 226 5.32 6.23 21.46
CA ARG A 226 5.94 4.97 21.89
C ARG A 226 7.32 4.79 21.23
N TRP A 227 8.24 5.70 21.51
CA TRP A 227 9.54 5.77 20.84
C TRP A 227 10.43 4.56 21.08
N ASP A 228 10.36 3.95 22.26
CA ASP A 228 11.10 2.73 22.57
C ASP A 228 10.65 1.58 21.69
N ASP A 229 9.33 1.44 21.47
CA ASP A 229 8.76 0.42 20.59
C ASP A 229 9.15 0.63 19.12
N VAL A 230 9.25 1.91 18.66
CA VAL A 230 9.77 2.22 17.31
C VAL A 230 11.22 1.77 17.17
N VAL A 231 12.06 2.01 18.18
CA VAL A 231 13.48 1.61 18.15
C VAL A 231 13.61 0.10 18.11
N GLU A 232 12.88 -0.61 18.97
CA GLU A 232 12.87 -2.08 19.02
C GLU A 232 12.39 -2.68 17.70
N LEU A 233 11.24 -2.22 17.19
CA LEU A 233 10.65 -2.68 15.94
C LEU A 233 11.58 -2.52 14.73
N THR A 234 12.39 -1.47 14.73
CA THR A 234 13.25 -1.11 13.60
C THR A 234 14.71 -1.55 13.78
N GLU A 235 15.04 -2.28 14.85
CA GLU A 235 16.39 -2.76 15.10
C GLU A 235 16.90 -3.62 13.94
N GLY A 236 18.12 -3.39 13.53
CA GLY A 236 18.77 -4.15 12.44
C GLY A 236 18.25 -3.88 11.04
N VAL A 237 17.18 -3.09 10.85
CA VAL A 237 16.65 -2.75 9.53
C VAL A 237 17.68 -1.96 8.72
N LYS A 238 17.88 -2.37 7.46
CA LYS A 238 18.75 -1.71 6.47
C LYS A 238 17.94 -1.21 5.29
N ASN A 239 18.40 -0.18 4.62
CA ASN A 239 17.75 0.43 3.46
C ASN A 239 17.85 -0.49 2.22
N GLU A 240 17.02 -1.54 2.16
CA GLU A 240 16.97 -2.50 1.05
C GLU A 240 15.91 -2.10 -0.01
N ASP A 241 14.77 -1.57 0.45
CA ASP A 241 13.66 -1.08 -0.37
C ASP A 241 13.05 0.21 0.21
N ASP A 242 11.96 0.69 -0.36
CA ASP A 242 11.29 1.92 0.06
C ASP A 242 10.67 1.78 1.47
N ALA A 243 10.08 0.64 1.79
CA ALA A 243 9.48 0.39 3.10
C ALA A 243 10.56 0.32 4.20
N ALA A 244 11.64 -0.40 3.96
CA ALA A 244 12.77 -0.48 4.88
C ALA A 244 13.48 0.88 5.07
N ALA A 245 13.59 1.68 4.01
CA ALA A 245 14.10 3.04 4.11
C ALA A 245 13.22 3.92 5.01
N LEU A 246 11.88 3.79 4.91
CA LEU A 246 10.95 4.52 5.77
C LEU A 246 11.06 4.08 7.23
N LEU A 247 11.26 2.79 7.51
CA LEU A 247 11.54 2.32 8.87
C LEU A 247 12.82 2.94 9.45
N CYS A 248 13.86 3.15 8.63
CA CYS A 248 15.05 3.89 9.06
C CYS A 248 14.73 5.37 9.36
N VAL A 249 13.75 5.99 8.68
CA VAL A 249 13.29 7.35 9.00
C VAL A 249 12.62 7.37 10.36
N PHE A 250 11.67 6.46 10.63
CA PHE A 250 10.99 6.36 11.92
C PHE A 250 11.98 6.12 13.07
N ARG A 251 12.98 5.25 12.87
CA ARG A 251 14.05 5.04 13.86
C ARG A 251 14.83 6.31 14.13
N GLY A 252 15.15 7.08 13.08
CA GLY A 252 15.81 8.37 13.21
C GLY A 252 14.97 9.39 13.98
N GLN A 253 13.67 9.42 13.71
CA GLN A 253 12.71 10.24 14.46
C GLN A 253 12.68 9.85 15.93
N ALA A 254 12.54 8.54 16.22
CA ALA A 254 12.49 8.04 17.59
C ALA A 254 13.75 8.41 18.39
N PHE A 255 14.94 8.20 17.83
CA PHE A 255 16.18 8.61 18.47
C PHE A 255 16.26 10.13 18.69
N ARG A 256 15.76 10.94 17.76
CA ARG A 256 15.71 12.41 17.93
C ARG A 256 14.79 12.80 19.08
N GLU A 257 13.60 12.21 19.15
CA GLU A 257 12.65 12.50 20.24
C GLU A 257 13.18 12.07 21.61
N GLN A 258 13.99 11.02 21.66
CA GLN A 258 14.69 10.58 22.87
C GLN A 258 15.96 11.40 23.18
N GLY A 259 16.35 12.34 22.32
CA GLY A 259 17.56 13.17 22.50
C GLY A 259 18.86 12.49 22.05
N PHE A 260 18.81 11.31 21.42
CA PHE A 260 19.98 10.59 20.91
C PHE A 260 20.36 11.07 19.51
N HIS A 261 20.79 12.32 19.41
CA HIS A 261 20.99 13.03 18.14
C HIS A 261 22.00 12.37 17.19
N ASP A 262 23.06 11.75 17.67
CA ASP A 262 24.04 11.08 16.84
C ASP A 262 23.48 9.75 16.29
N ALA A 263 22.74 8.98 17.09
CA ALA A 263 22.04 7.79 16.63
C ALA A 263 20.95 8.13 15.60
N ALA A 264 20.20 9.22 15.83
CA ALA A 264 19.24 9.75 14.88
C ALA A 264 19.91 10.09 13.53
N HIS A 265 21.08 10.75 13.59
CA HIS A 265 21.82 11.10 12.37
C HIS A 265 22.24 9.87 11.58
N GLU A 266 22.77 8.82 12.21
CA GLU A 266 23.18 7.61 11.52
C GLU A 266 21.99 6.84 10.94
N ALA A 267 20.84 6.78 11.64
CA ALA A 267 19.62 6.17 11.11
C ALA A 267 19.10 6.92 9.87
N LEU A 268 19.07 8.25 9.90
CA LEU A 268 18.63 9.09 8.78
C LEU A 268 19.63 9.08 7.62
N LYS A 269 20.90 8.92 7.90
CA LYS A 269 21.95 8.70 6.89
C LYS A 269 21.75 7.36 6.18
N GLU A 270 21.38 6.31 6.91
CA GLU A 270 21.05 5.02 6.32
C GLU A 270 19.79 5.13 5.44
N ALA A 271 18.73 5.83 5.89
CA ALA A 271 17.53 6.10 5.08
C ALA A 271 17.87 6.81 3.75
N LEU A 272 18.86 7.71 3.75
CA LEU A 272 19.31 8.49 2.60
C LEU A 272 20.42 7.83 1.78
N ARG A 273 20.88 6.62 2.14
CA ARG A 273 21.98 5.92 1.48
C ARG A 273 21.74 5.69 -0.01
N SER A 274 20.50 5.37 -0.38
CA SER A 274 20.12 5.13 -1.76
C SER A 274 19.32 6.29 -2.36
N ARG A 275 19.80 6.84 -3.46
CA ARG A 275 19.09 7.88 -4.23
C ARG A 275 17.93 7.34 -5.07
N SER A 276 17.84 6.03 -5.24
CA SER A 276 16.76 5.38 -6.00
C SER A 276 15.47 5.23 -5.20
N ARG A 277 15.49 5.53 -3.91
CA ARG A 277 14.27 5.50 -3.07
C ARG A 277 13.25 6.54 -3.55
N ALA A 278 11.97 6.25 -3.31
CA ALA A 278 10.88 7.13 -3.66
C ALA A 278 11.12 8.55 -3.10
N ALA A 279 10.82 9.58 -3.90
CA ALA A 279 11.05 10.96 -3.50
C ALA A 279 10.38 11.33 -2.16
N PRO A 280 9.12 10.92 -1.87
CA PRO A 280 8.50 11.22 -0.58
C PRO A 280 9.31 10.70 0.61
N ILE A 281 9.89 9.49 0.53
CA ILE A 281 10.67 8.90 1.62
C ILE A 281 11.99 9.68 1.83
N ARG A 282 12.65 10.04 0.72
CA ARG A 282 13.86 10.87 0.79
C ARG A 282 13.58 12.24 1.38
N HIS A 283 12.43 12.85 1.03
CA HIS A 283 12.01 14.14 1.59
C HIS A 283 11.71 14.02 3.09
N MET A 284 11.01 12.99 3.53
CA MET A 284 10.80 12.72 4.96
C MET A 284 12.14 12.56 5.70
N ALA A 285 13.06 11.77 5.16
CA ALA A 285 14.38 11.58 5.77
C ALA A 285 15.19 12.87 5.85
N LEU A 286 15.12 13.74 4.84
CA LEU A 286 15.77 15.06 4.85
C LEU A 286 15.11 16.00 5.85
N ALA A 287 13.77 16.01 5.93
CA ALA A 287 13.03 16.84 6.88
C ALA A 287 13.33 16.42 8.32
N GLU A 288 13.30 15.13 8.63
CA GLU A 288 13.65 14.62 9.96
C GLU A 288 15.11 14.92 10.32
N ARG A 289 16.04 14.81 9.36
CA ARG A 289 17.43 15.17 9.60
C ARG A 289 17.61 16.67 9.83
N ALA A 290 16.86 17.50 9.13
CA ALA A 290 16.84 18.93 9.38
C ALA A 290 16.34 19.25 10.80
N GLN A 291 15.28 18.59 11.26
CA GLN A 291 14.79 18.73 12.65
C GLN A 291 15.86 18.31 13.67
N ASN A 292 16.55 17.19 13.40
CA ASN A 292 17.65 16.75 14.27
C ASN A 292 18.80 17.78 14.32
N TYR A 293 19.11 18.45 13.20
CA TYR A 293 20.10 19.54 13.17
C TYR A 293 19.60 20.80 13.89
N ILE A 294 18.30 21.13 13.78
CA ILE A 294 17.69 22.25 14.51
C ILE A 294 17.82 22.04 16.01
N ALA A 295 17.47 20.84 16.49
CA ALA A 295 17.58 20.47 17.91
C ALA A 295 19.02 20.62 18.46
N GLN A 296 20.02 20.45 17.60
CA GLN A 296 21.44 20.63 17.93
C GLN A 296 21.95 22.07 17.71
N GLY A 297 21.09 23.03 17.30
CA GLY A 297 21.49 24.38 16.96
C GLY A 297 22.26 24.52 15.62
N LYS A 298 22.36 23.47 14.82
CA LYS A 298 23.11 23.42 13.55
C LYS A 298 22.28 23.95 12.38
N LYS A 299 21.78 25.21 12.50
CA LYS A 299 20.84 25.83 11.54
C LYS A 299 21.28 25.78 10.07
N GLY A 300 22.58 25.98 9.79
CA GLY A 300 23.10 25.95 8.42
C GLY A 300 23.04 24.57 7.75
N MET A 301 23.11 23.49 8.54
CA MET A 301 22.96 22.11 8.04
C MET A 301 21.49 21.78 7.80
N ALA A 302 20.61 22.17 8.72
CA ALA A 302 19.17 22.02 8.57
C ALA A 302 18.67 22.72 7.30
N ARG A 303 19.08 23.97 7.10
CA ARG A 303 18.72 24.74 5.91
C ARG A 303 19.12 24.03 4.60
N LYS A 304 20.31 23.45 4.53
CA LYS A 304 20.77 22.71 3.33
C LYS A 304 19.88 21.52 3.01
N ASP A 305 19.40 20.78 4.02
CA ASP A 305 18.51 19.65 3.79
C ASP A 305 17.13 20.10 3.33
N LEU A 306 16.58 21.17 3.92
CA LEU A 306 15.31 21.75 3.49
C LEU A 306 15.37 22.35 2.08
N GLU A 307 16.48 23.02 1.71
CA GLU A 307 16.70 23.54 0.34
C GLU A 307 16.79 22.39 -0.69
N ARG A 308 17.27 21.20 -0.30
CA ARG A 308 17.25 20.01 -1.18
C ARG A 308 15.83 19.50 -1.41
N ILE A 309 14.97 19.55 -0.40
CA ILE A 309 13.54 19.24 -0.59
C ILE A 309 12.92 20.27 -1.52
N LEU A 310 13.16 21.56 -1.28
CA LEU A 310 12.63 22.65 -2.09
C LEU A 310 12.99 22.53 -3.57
N ALA A 311 14.20 22.07 -3.87
CA ALA A 311 14.67 21.87 -5.23
C ALA A 311 13.94 20.75 -5.98
N GLU A 312 13.40 19.74 -5.27
CA GLU A 312 12.67 18.61 -5.86
C GLU A 312 11.13 18.76 -5.73
N ASP A 313 10.65 19.43 -4.67
CA ASP A 313 9.24 19.61 -4.35
C ASP A 313 9.03 20.94 -3.62
N SER A 314 8.63 21.98 -4.37
CA SER A 314 8.36 23.32 -3.84
C SER A 314 7.09 23.39 -2.98
N ASP A 315 6.21 22.41 -3.12
CA ASP A 315 4.91 22.36 -2.44
C ASP A 315 4.94 21.41 -1.21
N TYR A 316 6.14 20.99 -0.78
CA TYR A 316 6.29 20.15 0.40
C TYR A 316 5.75 20.89 1.64
N GLU A 317 4.84 20.22 2.36
CA GLU A 317 4.09 20.79 3.48
C GLU A 317 5.01 21.34 4.59
N GLY A 318 4.77 22.58 5.02
CA GLY A 318 5.51 23.23 6.11
C GLY A 318 6.95 23.69 5.74
N LEU A 319 7.41 23.42 4.52
CA LEU A 319 8.80 23.69 4.11
C LEU A 319 9.18 25.17 4.20
N HIS A 320 8.32 26.05 3.68
CA HIS A 320 8.58 27.50 3.68
C HIS A 320 8.59 28.07 5.08
N GLU A 321 7.73 27.62 5.97
CA GLU A 321 7.71 28.05 7.38
C GLU A 321 8.98 27.62 8.09
N GLN A 322 9.40 26.35 7.89
CA GLN A 322 10.65 25.86 8.46
C GLN A 322 11.88 26.63 7.98
N LEU A 323 11.95 26.94 6.68
CA LEU A 323 13.04 27.75 6.12
C LEU A 323 13.03 29.16 6.68
N ALA A 324 11.87 29.79 6.87
CA ALA A 324 11.75 31.13 7.42
C ALA A 324 12.26 31.20 8.89
N THR A 325 12.06 30.14 9.70
CA THR A 325 12.57 30.10 11.07
C THR A 325 14.09 29.95 11.20
N LEU A 326 14.76 29.62 10.10
CA LEU A 326 16.21 29.42 10.03
C LEU A 326 16.97 30.64 9.52
N MET A 327 16.23 31.66 9.08
CA MET A 327 16.83 32.93 8.67
C MET A 327 17.13 33.79 9.89
#